data_5f32594979edf5055927604934ad20a2
#
_entry.id   5f32594979edf5055927604934ad20a2
#
_cell.length_a   1.000
_cell.length_b   1.000
_cell.length_c   1.000
_cell.angle_alpha   90.00
_cell.angle_beta   90.00
_cell.angle_gamma   90.00
#
_symmetry.space_group_name_H-M   'P 1'
#
loop_
_entity.id
_entity.type
_entity.pdbx_description
1 polymer ?
#
loop_
_entity_poly.entity_id
_entity_poly.type
_entity_poly.pdbx_seq_one_letter_code
_entity_poly.pdbx_strand_id
1 'polypeptide(L)'
;SKHLAQMEKRLGVVLINRTTRRMSLTPEGELLLEHARRILREIDALDELIVQSKASPKGLLRVNATLGFGRMHIAPVISDFVRQYPEVDVQLQLSVHPPPITDDAYDVCVRFGEPPDGRVIARRMAPNRRVLCAAPAYLEQHGRPRVPRDLMEHQCIGIRQGDEAYGLWRLTTGRGSKAHTESIKITGNLTTNDGEIAVLWLSLIHI
;
A
#
# COMPACT_ATOMS: atom_id res chain seq x y z
N SER A 1 36.96 11.54 0.11
CA SER A 1 37.43 11.49 1.50
C SER A 1 38.55 10.45 1.62
N LYS A 2 39.42 10.58 2.58
CA LYS A 2 40.59 9.68 2.80
C LYS A 2 40.15 8.24 3.05
N HIS A 3 39.01 8.06 3.75
CA HIS A 3 38.43 6.73 4.02
C HIS A 3 37.91 6.03 2.75
N LEU A 4 37.29 6.74 1.83
CA LEU A 4 36.82 6.16 0.58
C LEU A 4 37.99 5.67 -0.29
N ALA A 5 39.04 6.47 -0.45
CA ALA A 5 40.23 6.07 -1.19
C ALA A 5 40.93 4.84 -0.58
N GLN A 6 40.92 4.73 0.74
CA GLN A 6 41.48 3.58 1.47
C GLN A 6 40.60 2.32 1.23
N MET A 7 39.28 2.48 1.17
CA MET A 7 38.32 1.40 0.86
C MET A 7 38.49 0.93 -0.58
N GLU A 8 38.54 1.83 -1.56
CA GLU A 8 38.80 1.52 -2.98
C GLU A 8 40.13 0.77 -3.15
N LYS A 9 41.18 1.21 -2.47
CA LYS A 9 42.48 0.53 -2.47
C LYS A 9 42.42 -0.88 -1.89
N ARG A 10 41.66 -1.08 -0.80
CA ARG A 10 41.50 -2.39 -0.13
C ARG A 10 40.69 -3.35 -0.99
N LEU A 11 39.67 -2.87 -1.68
CA LEU A 11 38.76 -3.68 -2.49
C LEU A 11 39.27 -3.86 -3.92
N GLY A 12 40.26 -3.08 -4.37
CA GLY A 12 40.80 -3.14 -5.72
C GLY A 12 39.87 -2.59 -6.79
N VAL A 13 38.83 -1.85 -6.42
CA VAL A 13 37.81 -1.32 -7.34
C VAL A 13 37.57 0.16 -7.09
N VAL A 14 37.13 0.89 -8.12
CA VAL A 14 36.69 2.26 -8.02
C VAL A 14 35.20 2.26 -7.67
N LEU A 15 34.83 2.99 -6.65
CA LEU A 15 33.44 3.05 -6.16
C LEU A 15 32.70 4.32 -6.62
N ILE A 16 33.46 5.39 -6.91
CA ILE A 16 32.90 6.67 -7.36
C ILE A 16 33.66 7.17 -8.59
N ASN A 17 32.94 7.40 -9.67
CA ASN A 17 33.42 8.14 -10.81
C ASN A 17 33.46 9.63 -10.49
N ARG A 18 34.66 10.22 -10.51
CA ARG A 18 34.86 11.64 -10.29
C ARG A 18 35.15 12.33 -11.60
N THR A 19 34.21 13.08 -12.11
CA THR A 19 34.45 14.02 -13.19
C THR A 19 34.39 15.43 -12.64
N THR A 20 35.01 16.38 -13.32
CA THR A 20 35.03 17.80 -12.90
C THR A 20 33.63 18.43 -12.85
N ARG A 21 32.60 17.76 -13.34
CA ARG A 21 31.22 18.26 -13.39
C ARG A 21 30.17 17.42 -12.65
N ARG A 22 30.46 16.13 -12.38
CA ARG A 22 29.51 15.23 -11.68
C ARG A 22 30.24 14.12 -10.94
N MET A 23 29.68 13.73 -9.80
CA MET A 23 30.04 12.49 -9.10
C MET A 23 28.91 11.48 -9.32
N SER A 24 29.25 10.26 -9.72
CA SER A 24 28.32 9.13 -9.86
C SER A 24 28.94 7.87 -9.26
N LEU A 25 28.10 6.98 -8.76
CA LEU A 25 28.55 5.67 -8.32
C LEU A 25 28.94 4.80 -9.52
N THR A 26 29.89 3.91 -9.32
CA THR A 26 30.11 2.78 -10.21
C THR A 26 29.14 1.65 -9.87
N PRO A 27 28.97 0.60 -10.72
CA PRO A 27 28.18 -0.58 -10.35
C PRO A 27 28.65 -1.21 -9.03
N GLU A 28 29.94 -1.29 -8.79
CA GLU A 28 30.53 -1.76 -7.53
C GLU A 28 30.24 -0.79 -6.37
N GLY A 29 30.19 0.50 -6.63
CA GLY A 29 29.81 1.53 -5.68
C GLY A 29 28.34 1.44 -5.27
N GLU A 30 27.44 1.16 -6.22
CA GLU A 30 26.01 0.94 -5.95
C GLU A 30 25.81 -0.33 -5.12
N LEU A 31 26.47 -1.43 -5.49
CA LEU A 31 26.43 -2.69 -4.76
C LEU A 31 26.90 -2.50 -3.30
N LEU A 32 28.04 -1.82 -3.12
CA LEU A 32 28.58 -1.54 -1.78
C LEU A 32 27.62 -0.67 -0.96
N LEU A 33 27.07 0.38 -1.57
CA LEU A 33 26.14 1.27 -0.89
C LEU A 33 24.88 0.53 -0.43
N GLU A 34 24.35 -0.35 -1.28
CA GLU A 34 23.20 -1.17 -0.94
C GLU A 34 23.46 -2.07 0.27
N HIS A 35 24.57 -2.81 0.22
CA HIS A 35 24.95 -3.71 1.31
C HIS A 35 25.31 -2.95 2.60
N ALA A 36 26.01 -1.83 2.49
CA ALA A 36 26.34 -0.99 3.64
C ALA A 36 25.07 -0.45 4.34
N ARG A 37 24.10 0.03 3.57
CA ARG A 37 22.79 0.46 4.11
C ARG A 37 22.03 -0.67 4.81
N ARG A 38 22.12 -1.89 4.31
CA ARG A 38 21.51 -3.05 4.96
C ARG A 38 22.17 -3.36 6.30
N ILE A 39 23.51 -3.39 6.32
CA ILE A 39 24.29 -3.62 7.56
C ILE A 39 23.99 -2.55 8.60
N LEU A 40 23.97 -1.27 8.21
CA LEU A 40 23.65 -0.18 9.14
C LEU A 40 22.25 -0.35 9.74
N ARG A 41 21.24 -0.69 8.94
CA ARG A 41 19.90 -0.98 9.46
C ARG A 41 19.86 -2.17 10.41
N GLU A 42 20.67 -3.20 10.17
CA GLU A 42 20.78 -4.36 11.08
C GLU A 42 21.44 -3.96 12.42
N ILE A 43 22.40 -3.03 12.38
CA ILE A 43 23.02 -2.47 13.59
C ILE A 43 22.01 -1.61 14.35
N ASP A 44 21.31 -0.71 13.66
CA ASP A 44 20.28 0.13 14.25
C ASP A 44 19.17 -0.73 14.89
N ALA A 45 18.74 -1.81 14.20
CA ALA A 45 17.76 -2.75 14.74
C ALA A 45 18.28 -3.52 15.97
N LEU A 46 19.58 -3.84 16.03
CA LEU A 46 20.20 -4.46 17.19
C LEU A 46 20.26 -3.49 18.37
N ASP A 47 20.64 -2.25 18.11
CA ASP A 47 20.65 -1.19 19.13
C ASP A 47 19.23 -0.95 19.68
N GLU A 48 18.22 -0.91 18.79
CA GLU A 48 16.82 -0.83 19.18
C GLU A 48 16.38 -2.03 20.03
N LEU A 49 16.75 -3.26 19.69
CA LEU A 49 16.44 -4.44 20.50
C LEU A 49 17.05 -4.39 21.90
N ILE A 50 18.26 -3.84 22.03
CA ILE A 50 18.94 -3.67 23.32
C ILE A 50 18.28 -2.55 24.12
N VAL A 51 17.89 -1.45 23.46
CA VAL A 51 17.23 -0.29 24.09
C VAL A 51 15.77 -0.60 24.41
N GLN A 52 15.05 -1.35 23.59
CA GLN A 52 13.64 -1.74 23.79
C GLN A 52 13.41 -2.61 25.04
N SER A 53 14.45 -3.22 25.59
CA SER A 53 14.30 -3.93 26.86
C SER A 53 14.00 -3.00 28.05
N LYS A 54 14.12 -1.66 27.89
CA LYS A 54 13.98 -0.68 29.01
C LYS A 54 13.39 0.69 28.63
N ALA A 55 13.12 1.02 27.39
CA ALA A 55 12.64 2.37 27.00
C ALA A 55 11.25 2.34 26.38
N SER A 56 10.39 3.26 26.80
CA SER A 56 9.13 3.53 26.09
C SER A 56 9.41 4.03 24.68
N PRO A 57 8.64 3.60 23.65
CA PRO A 57 8.74 4.14 22.30
C PRO A 57 8.59 5.65 22.30
N LYS A 58 9.41 6.36 21.54
CA LYS A 58 9.38 7.83 21.41
C LYS A 58 9.86 8.28 20.04
N GLY A 59 9.45 9.49 19.64
CA GLY A 59 9.85 10.12 18.39
C GLY A 59 8.73 10.11 17.36
N LEU A 60 9.05 10.48 16.11
CA LEU A 60 8.09 10.67 15.03
C LEU A 60 7.91 9.40 14.21
N LEU A 61 6.66 8.94 14.09
CA LEU A 61 6.22 7.84 13.23
C LEU A 61 5.38 8.38 12.05
N ARG A 62 5.86 8.19 10.84
CA ARG A 62 5.18 8.59 9.60
C ARG A 62 4.44 7.41 9.02
N VAL A 63 3.12 7.51 8.96
CA VAL A 63 2.24 6.44 8.48
C VAL A 63 1.50 6.90 7.24
N ASN A 64 1.53 6.08 6.18
CA ASN A 64 0.65 6.23 5.04
C ASN A 64 -0.39 5.11 5.01
N ALA A 65 -1.64 5.44 4.70
CA ALA A 65 -2.69 4.46 4.53
C ALA A 65 -3.64 4.83 3.38
N THR A 66 -4.33 3.83 2.83
CA THR A 66 -5.37 4.05 1.82
C THR A 66 -6.51 4.87 2.41
N LEU A 67 -7.02 5.85 1.66
CA LEU A 67 -7.90 6.92 2.11
C LEU A 67 -9.06 6.45 3.02
N GLY A 68 -10.00 5.67 2.51
CA GLY A 68 -11.17 5.22 3.27
C GLY A 68 -10.79 4.29 4.42
N PHE A 69 -10.01 3.23 4.13
CA PHE A 69 -9.56 2.28 5.13
C PHE A 69 -8.72 2.94 6.23
N GLY A 70 -7.85 3.87 5.84
CA GLY A 70 -7.02 4.63 6.78
C GLY A 70 -7.85 5.45 7.74
N ARG A 71 -8.90 6.13 7.23
CA ARG A 71 -9.81 6.93 8.04
C ARG A 71 -10.60 6.08 9.04
N MET A 72 -11.18 4.97 8.59
CA MET A 72 -12.11 4.18 9.42
C MET A 72 -11.41 3.20 10.35
N HIS A 73 -10.26 2.67 9.96
CA HIS A 73 -9.63 1.56 10.68
C HIS A 73 -8.25 1.90 11.25
N ILE A 74 -7.45 2.71 10.53
CA ILE A 74 -6.09 3.02 10.99
C ILE A 74 -6.08 4.20 11.96
N ALA A 75 -6.83 5.26 11.67
CA ALA A 75 -6.85 6.44 12.53
C ALA A 75 -7.31 6.14 13.97
N PRO A 76 -8.36 5.32 14.22
CA PRO A 76 -8.71 4.92 15.59
C PRO A 76 -7.59 4.14 16.29
N VAL A 77 -6.93 3.21 15.58
CA VAL A 77 -5.80 2.44 16.15
C VAL A 77 -4.63 3.35 16.52
N ILE A 78 -4.32 4.35 15.67
CA ILE A 78 -3.31 5.35 15.98
C ILE A 78 -3.69 6.16 17.23
N SER A 79 -4.96 6.54 17.37
CA SER A 79 -5.43 7.27 18.55
C SER A 79 -5.24 6.46 19.84
N ASP A 80 -5.47 5.16 19.80
CA ASP A 80 -5.21 4.27 20.93
C ASP A 80 -3.71 4.10 21.19
N PHE A 81 -2.93 3.99 20.13
CA PHE A 81 -1.49 3.85 20.20
C PHE A 81 -0.81 5.04 20.86
N VAL A 82 -1.13 6.28 20.48
CA VAL A 82 -0.53 7.48 21.08
C VAL A 82 -0.97 7.71 22.52
N ARG A 83 -2.15 7.21 22.91
CA ARG A 83 -2.55 7.20 24.32
C ARG A 83 -1.70 6.26 25.16
N GLN A 84 -1.30 5.12 24.59
CA GLN A 84 -0.45 4.15 25.26
C GLN A 84 1.02 4.59 25.28
N TYR A 85 1.45 5.31 24.24
CA TYR A 85 2.84 5.76 24.05
C TYR A 85 2.89 7.28 23.82
N PRO A 86 2.75 8.09 24.87
CA PRO A 86 2.60 9.55 24.77
C PRO A 86 3.84 10.29 24.25
N GLU A 87 5.00 9.64 24.22
CA GLU A 87 6.22 10.21 23.66
C GLU A 87 6.38 9.95 22.15
N VAL A 88 5.40 9.30 21.51
CA VAL A 88 5.39 9.08 20.06
C VAL A 88 4.47 10.09 19.37
N ASP A 89 5.05 10.88 18.48
CA ASP A 89 4.31 11.70 17.55
C ASP A 89 3.97 10.89 16.30
N VAL A 90 2.71 10.93 15.84
CA VAL A 90 2.30 10.23 14.63
C VAL A 90 1.80 11.20 13.57
N GLN A 91 2.38 11.10 12.38
CA GLN A 91 1.88 11.77 11.18
C GLN A 91 1.19 10.74 10.28
N LEU A 92 -0.16 10.81 10.21
CA LEU A 92 -0.94 9.97 9.31
C LEU A 92 -1.26 10.73 8.02
N GLN A 93 -0.82 10.18 6.90
CA GLN A 93 -1.21 10.66 5.58
C GLN A 93 -2.08 9.62 4.88
N LEU A 94 -3.23 10.07 4.36
CA LEU A 94 -4.15 9.22 3.62
C LEU A 94 -4.00 9.50 2.12
N SER A 95 -3.88 8.43 1.32
CA SER A 95 -3.63 8.53 -0.11
C SER A 95 -4.59 7.64 -0.89
N VAL A 96 -5.08 8.14 -2.02
CA VAL A 96 -5.81 7.33 -3.00
C VAL A 96 -4.83 6.40 -3.73
N HIS A 97 -3.68 6.95 -4.11
CA HIS A 97 -2.57 6.20 -4.69
C HIS A 97 -1.47 6.09 -3.65
N PRO A 98 -1.11 4.87 -3.24
CA PRO A 98 -0.01 4.68 -2.31
C PRO A 98 1.28 5.28 -2.91
N PRO A 99 2.07 6.01 -2.13
CA PRO A 99 3.35 6.52 -2.60
C PRO A 99 4.27 5.35 -2.99
N PRO A 100 5.26 5.60 -3.85
CA PRO A 100 6.31 4.62 -4.12
C PRO A 100 6.96 4.18 -2.80
N ILE A 101 7.14 2.88 -2.62
CA ILE A 101 7.72 2.31 -1.38
C ILE A 101 9.22 2.66 -1.25
N THR A 102 9.83 3.09 -2.34
CA THR A 102 11.22 3.58 -2.38
C THR A 102 11.40 4.97 -1.78
N ASP A 103 10.30 5.64 -1.45
CA ASP A 103 10.32 6.95 -0.83
C ASP A 103 10.53 6.78 0.69
N ASP A 104 11.66 7.24 1.21
CA ASP A 104 11.96 7.26 2.67
C ASP A 104 11.03 8.24 3.44
N ALA A 105 9.92 8.65 2.80
CA ALA A 105 8.96 9.59 3.37
C ALA A 105 8.09 8.98 4.48
N TYR A 106 7.95 7.64 4.51
CA TYR A 106 7.09 6.92 5.47
C TYR A 106 7.81 5.75 6.10
N ASP A 107 7.58 5.58 7.41
CA ASP A 107 8.10 4.45 8.18
C ASP A 107 7.18 3.23 8.02
N VAL A 108 5.87 3.47 7.89
CA VAL A 108 4.83 2.43 7.71
C VAL A 108 3.87 2.80 6.60
N CYS A 109 3.60 1.84 5.69
CA CYS A 109 2.59 1.96 4.65
C CYS A 109 1.56 0.83 4.76
N VAL A 110 0.29 1.20 4.99
CA VAL A 110 -0.83 0.25 5.02
C VAL A 110 -1.60 0.33 3.70
N ARG A 111 -1.55 -0.74 2.92
CA ARG A 111 -2.09 -0.75 1.55
C ARG A 111 -2.76 -2.06 1.19
N PHE A 112 -3.61 -2.03 0.18
CA PHE A 112 -4.19 -3.22 -0.43
C PHE A 112 -3.30 -3.75 -1.56
N GLY A 113 -3.42 -5.05 -1.84
CA GLY A 113 -2.70 -5.72 -2.92
C GLY A 113 -1.38 -6.35 -2.49
N GLU A 114 -0.67 -6.90 -3.45
CA GLU A 114 0.66 -7.47 -3.21
C GLU A 114 1.69 -6.34 -3.03
N PRO A 115 2.67 -6.54 -2.15
CA PRO A 115 3.77 -5.60 -2.04
C PRO A 115 4.55 -5.61 -3.37
N PRO A 116 5.05 -4.46 -3.84
CA PRO A 116 5.92 -4.44 -5.01
C PRO A 116 7.22 -5.19 -4.71
N ASP A 117 7.80 -5.79 -5.75
CA ASP A 117 9.14 -6.35 -5.67
C ASP A 117 10.11 -5.26 -5.22
N GLY A 118 10.76 -5.47 -4.09
CA GLY A 118 11.69 -4.47 -3.57
C GLY A 118 12.15 -4.69 -2.14
N ARG A 119 12.85 -3.71 -1.65
CA ARG A 119 13.58 -3.68 -0.38
C ARG A 119 12.72 -3.35 0.83
N VAL A 120 11.50 -3.90 0.90
CA VAL A 120 10.56 -3.62 1.99
C VAL A 120 10.26 -4.87 2.77
N ILE A 121 10.07 -4.71 4.08
CA ILE A 121 9.53 -5.77 4.92
C ILE A 121 8.02 -5.68 4.83
N ALA A 122 7.39 -6.66 4.16
CA ALA A 122 5.94 -6.72 4.05
C ALA A 122 5.35 -7.75 5.01
N ARG A 123 4.33 -7.33 5.76
CA ARG A 123 3.55 -8.20 6.64
C ARG A 123 2.10 -8.22 6.20
N ARG A 124 1.60 -9.40 5.83
CA ARG A 124 0.19 -9.57 5.52
C ARG A 124 -0.65 -9.47 6.81
N MET A 125 -1.56 -8.49 6.84
CA MET A 125 -2.45 -8.26 7.99
C MET A 125 -3.72 -9.10 7.89
N ALA A 126 -4.36 -9.12 6.71
CA ALA A 126 -5.61 -9.83 6.49
C ALA A 126 -5.76 -10.23 5.01
N PRO A 127 -6.58 -11.26 4.70
CA PRO A 127 -7.01 -11.51 3.34
C PRO A 127 -7.90 -10.36 2.85
N ASN A 128 -7.70 -9.95 1.60
CA ASN A 128 -8.53 -8.93 0.95
C ASN A 128 -9.32 -9.57 -0.18
N ARG A 129 -10.65 -9.46 -0.15
CA ARG A 129 -11.54 -9.93 -1.21
C ARG A 129 -12.54 -8.82 -1.54
N ARG A 130 -12.67 -8.54 -2.81
CA ARG A 130 -13.81 -7.74 -3.29
C ARG A 130 -15.01 -8.67 -3.46
N VAL A 131 -16.16 -8.23 -3.00
CA VAL A 131 -17.42 -8.95 -3.15
C VAL A 131 -18.44 -8.06 -3.85
N LEU A 132 -19.26 -8.67 -4.70
CA LEU A 132 -20.38 -7.96 -5.30
C LEU A 132 -21.48 -7.80 -4.26
N CYS A 133 -21.96 -6.58 -4.09
CA CYS A 133 -22.99 -6.23 -3.12
C CYS A 133 -24.07 -5.39 -3.80
N ALA A 134 -25.31 -5.53 -3.31
CA ALA A 134 -26.41 -4.66 -3.68
C ALA A 134 -27.37 -4.50 -2.49
N ALA A 135 -28.08 -3.38 -2.42
CA ALA A 135 -29.13 -3.20 -1.44
C ALA A 135 -30.29 -4.18 -1.67
N PRO A 136 -30.92 -4.75 -0.62
CA PRO A 136 -32.07 -5.63 -0.78
C PRO A 136 -33.19 -5.03 -1.58
N ALA A 137 -33.56 -3.77 -1.31
CA ALA A 137 -34.61 -3.06 -2.04
C ALA A 137 -34.33 -2.93 -3.54
N TYR A 138 -33.06 -2.70 -3.92
CA TYR A 138 -32.65 -2.69 -5.33
C TYR A 138 -32.89 -4.04 -5.99
N LEU A 139 -32.51 -5.14 -5.31
CA LEU A 139 -32.68 -6.50 -5.85
C LEU A 139 -34.14 -6.92 -5.94
N GLU A 140 -35.01 -6.38 -5.09
CA GLU A 140 -36.47 -6.59 -5.16
C GLU A 140 -37.08 -5.95 -6.41
N GLN A 141 -36.59 -4.77 -6.79
CA GLN A 141 -37.08 -4.02 -7.95
C GLN A 141 -36.48 -4.49 -9.29
N HIS A 142 -35.20 -4.83 -9.30
CA HIS A 142 -34.46 -5.10 -10.54
C HIS A 142 -34.05 -6.56 -10.73
N GLY A 143 -34.38 -7.42 -9.76
CA GLY A 143 -33.97 -8.82 -9.79
C GLY A 143 -32.55 -9.06 -9.32
N ARG A 144 -32.19 -10.32 -9.15
CA ARG A 144 -30.86 -10.76 -8.72
C ARG A 144 -30.04 -11.23 -9.93
N PRO A 145 -28.87 -10.66 -10.21
CA PRO A 145 -27.97 -11.17 -11.24
C PRO A 145 -27.50 -12.58 -10.84
N ARG A 146 -27.56 -13.52 -11.78
CA ARG A 146 -27.19 -14.93 -11.59
C ARG A 146 -25.84 -15.24 -12.23
N VAL A 147 -25.52 -14.55 -13.30
CA VAL A 147 -24.25 -14.67 -14.03
C VAL A 147 -23.62 -13.29 -14.22
N PRO A 148 -22.30 -13.20 -14.42
CA PRO A 148 -21.63 -11.92 -14.58
C PRO A 148 -22.23 -10.99 -15.64
N ARG A 149 -22.74 -11.55 -16.74
CA ARG A 149 -23.31 -10.79 -17.85
C ARG A 149 -24.61 -10.06 -17.50
N ASP A 150 -25.36 -10.55 -16.52
CA ASP A 150 -26.58 -9.88 -16.07
C ASP A 150 -26.30 -8.47 -15.53
N LEU A 151 -25.07 -8.21 -15.06
CA LEU A 151 -24.65 -6.89 -14.57
C LEU A 151 -24.65 -5.80 -15.65
N MET A 152 -24.67 -6.17 -16.92
CA MET A 152 -24.79 -5.19 -18.02
C MET A 152 -26.16 -4.52 -18.06
N GLU A 153 -27.18 -5.14 -17.46
CA GLU A 153 -28.55 -4.64 -17.36
C GLU A 153 -28.83 -3.95 -16.00
N HIS A 154 -27.84 -3.95 -15.11
CA HIS A 154 -27.94 -3.33 -13.80
C HIS A 154 -27.22 -1.98 -13.73
N GLN A 155 -27.74 -1.08 -12.87
CA GLN A 155 -27.04 0.15 -12.51
C GLN A 155 -25.95 -0.18 -11.50
N CYS A 156 -24.70 -0.02 -11.88
CA CYS A 156 -23.55 -0.36 -11.05
C CYS A 156 -22.86 0.89 -10.52
N ILE A 157 -22.40 0.84 -9.27
CA ILE A 157 -21.56 1.88 -8.70
C ILE A 157 -20.10 1.54 -9.01
N GLY A 158 -19.46 2.33 -9.85
CA GLY A 158 -18.06 2.15 -10.22
C GLY A 158 -17.11 2.56 -9.09
N ILE A 159 -16.17 1.68 -8.73
CA ILE A 159 -15.07 2.04 -7.83
C ILE A 159 -13.79 2.06 -8.65
N ARG A 160 -13.17 3.24 -8.79
CA ARG A 160 -11.90 3.41 -9.47
C ARG A 160 -10.76 3.32 -8.47
N GLN A 161 -9.87 2.36 -8.66
CA GLN A 161 -8.61 2.26 -7.90
C GLN A 161 -7.44 2.20 -8.89
N GLY A 162 -6.59 3.21 -8.84
CA GLY A 162 -5.45 3.31 -9.74
C GLY A 162 -5.82 3.60 -11.20
N ASP A 163 -5.01 3.06 -12.13
CA ASP A 163 -5.15 3.27 -13.58
C ASP A 163 -6.07 2.23 -14.26
N GLU A 164 -6.90 1.52 -13.50
CA GLU A 164 -7.83 0.54 -14.07
C GLU A 164 -8.82 1.23 -15.03
N ALA A 165 -9.11 0.56 -16.15
CA ALA A 165 -10.06 1.03 -17.14
C ALA A 165 -11.44 1.23 -16.49
N TYR A 166 -12.01 2.40 -16.72
CA TYR A 166 -13.29 2.79 -16.17
C TYR A 166 -14.40 1.82 -16.59
N GLY A 167 -15.17 1.31 -15.62
CA GLY A 167 -16.34 0.48 -15.90
C GLY A 167 -16.04 -0.95 -16.34
N LEU A 168 -14.81 -1.45 -16.23
CA LEU A 168 -14.48 -2.83 -16.51
C LEU A 168 -14.28 -3.60 -15.19
N TRP A 169 -15.17 -4.56 -14.92
CA TRP A 169 -15.04 -5.43 -13.75
C TRP A 169 -14.54 -6.81 -14.13
N ARG A 170 -13.57 -7.31 -13.38
CA ARG A 170 -13.12 -8.70 -13.47
C ARG A 170 -13.78 -9.53 -12.38
N LEU A 171 -14.63 -10.46 -12.78
CA LEU A 171 -15.40 -11.31 -11.90
C LEU A 171 -14.94 -12.76 -12.03
N THR A 172 -14.61 -13.37 -10.91
CA THR A 172 -14.19 -14.77 -10.86
C THR A 172 -15.33 -15.62 -10.31
N THR A 173 -15.79 -16.59 -11.09
CA THR A 173 -16.77 -17.60 -10.69
C THR A 173 -16.07 -18.94 -10.50
N GLY A 174 -16.61 -19.79 -9.61
CA GLY A 174 -16.01 -21.08 -9.27
C GLY A 174 -14.90 -21.00 -8.24
N ARG A 175 -14.24 -22.14 -7.99
CA ARG A 175 -13.12 -22.26 -7.03
C ARG A 175 -12.04 -23.20 -7.56
N GLY A 176 -10.79 -22.96 -7.19
CA GLY A 176 -9.64 -23.80 -7.56
C GLY A 176 -9.48 -23.93 -9.09
N SER A 177 -9.28 -25.13 -9.60
CA SER A 177 -9.09 -25.39 -11.03
C SER A 177 -10.32 -25.11 -11.91
N LYS A 178 -11.48 -24.92 -11.30
CA LYS A 178 -12.74 -24.54 -11.97
C LYS A 178 -13.01 -23.04 -11.90
N ALA A 179 -12.06 -22.24 -11.40
CA ALA A 179 -12.20 -20.80 -11.39
C ALA A 179 -12.13 -20.25 -12.82
N HIS A 180 -13.13 -19.46 -13.20
CA HIS A 180 -13.19 -18.75 -14.47
C HIS A 180 -13.33 -17.25 -14.21
N THR A 181 -12.46 -16.45 -14.82
CA THR A 181 -12.50 -14.99 -14.68
C THR A 181 -12.99 -14.38 -15.99
N GLU A 182 -14.04 -13.59 -15.90
CA GLU A 182 -14.66 -12.88 -17.00
C GLU A 182 -14.57 -11.37 -16.78
N SER A 183 -14.29 -10.61 -17.84
CA SER A 183 -14.27 -9.15 -17.80
C SER A 183 -15.59 -8.62 -18.34
N ILE A 184 -16.32 -7.90 -17.50
CA ILE A 184 -17.65 -7.34 -17.81
C ILE A 184 -17.58 -5.82 -17.81
N LYS A 185 -18.11 -5.23 -18.88
CA LYS A 185 -18.28 -3.76 -18.93
C LYS A 185 -19.58 -3.43 -18.21
N ILE A 186 -19.45 -2.75 -17.07
CA ILE A 186 -20.58 -2.29 -16.29
C ILE A 186 -21.07 -0.92 -16.77
N THR A 187 -22.34 -0.65 -16.51
CA THR A 187 -22.99 0.66 -16.72
C THR A 187 -23.45 1.21 -15.37
N GLY A 188 -23.53 2.53 -15.26
CA GLY A 188 -24.01 3.23 -14.07
C GLY A 188 -23.62 4.69 -14.11
N ASN A 189 -24.35 5.50 -13.37
CA ASN A 189 -24.17 6.96 -13.32
C ASN A 189 -23.40 7.44 -12.08
N LEU A 190 -22.97 6.50 -11.21
CA LEU A 190 -22.22 6.80 -10.00
C LEU A 190 -20.86 6.12 -10.03
N THR A 191 -19.85 6.89 -9.69
CA THR A 191 -18.49 6.41 -9.60
C THR A 191 -17.74 7.14 -8.50
N THR A 192 -16.87 6.43 -7.81
CA THR A 192 -16.05 6.97 -6.75
C THR A 192 -14.68 6.28 -6.71
N ASN A 193 -13.71 6.91 -6.09
CA ASN A 193 -12.42 6.31 -5.72
C ASN A 193 -12.36 5.91 -4.24
N ASP A 194 -13.46 6.07 -3.50
CA ASP A 194 -13.58 5.76 -2.08
C ASP A 194 -14.62 4.65 -1.88
N GLY A 195 -14.17 3.50 -1.35
CA GLY A 195 -15.04 2.36 -1.09
C GLY A 195 -16.14 2.63 -0.06
N GLU A 196 -15.93 3.55 0.88
CA GLU A 196 -16.93 3.92 1.87
C GLU A 196 -18.05 4.74 1.26
N ILE A 197 -17.72 5.66 0.37
CA ILE A 197 -18.73 6.40 -0.40
C ILE A 197 -19.57 5.42 -1.23
N ALA A 198 -18.94 4.39 -1.83
CA ALA A 198 -19.69 3.37 -2.55
C ALA A 198 -20.65 2.61 -1.62
N VAL A 199 -20.22 2.22 -0.43
CA VAL A 199 -21.07 1.57 0.59
C VAL A 199 -22.19 2.50 1.06
N LEU A 200 -21.90 3.78 1.28
CA LEU A 200 -22.89 4.78 1.62
C LEU A 200 -23.96 4.89 0.54
N TRP A 201 -23.55 4.96 -0.74
CA TRP A 201 -24.50 5.01 -1.86
C TRP A 201 -25.35 3.75 -1.96
N LEU A 202 -24.80 2.56 -1.69
CA LEU A 202 -25.59 1.33 -1.61
C LEU A 202 -26.69 1.39 -0.56
N SER A 203 -26.49 2.15 0.52
CA SER A 203 -27.47 2.27 1.61
C SER A 203 -28.46 3.43 1.41
N LEU A 204 -28.05 4.50 0.73
CA LEU A 204 -28.86 5.72 0.55
C LEU A 204 -29.65 5.72 -0.77
N ILE A 205 -29.17 5.05 -1.79
CA ILE A 205 -29.77 5.10 -3.11
C ILE A 205 -30.65 3.86 -3.29
N HIS A 206 -31.93 4.09 -3.20
CA HIS A 206 -32.98 3.19 -3.66
C HIS A 206 -33.04 3.25 -5.20
N ILE A 207 -31.94 2.92 -5.86
CA ILE A 207 -31.88 2.85 -7.31
C ILE A 207 -31.86 1.38 -7.70
#